data_34cf13c8446c7254ee31cccdc69f2887
#
_entry.id   34cf13c8446c7254ee31cccdc69f2887
#
_cell.length_a   1.000
_cell.length_b   1.000
_cell.length_c   1.000
_cell.angle_alpha   90.00
_cell.angle_beta   90.00
_cell.angle_gamma   90.00
#
_symmetry.space_group_name_H-M   'P 1'
#
loop_
_entity.id
_entity.type
_entity.pdbx_description
1 polymer ?
#
loop_
_entity_poly.entity_id
_entity_poly.type
_entity_poly.pdbx_seq_one_letter_code
_entity_poly.pdbx_strand_id
1 'polypeptide(L)'
;TRSSWVTGVQTCALPICSVCFWILDAGISAHNKKRFLQVTSKYAAQLHFCPVSNVLQQLAALGVRKWLNNSLATYARIFIADLLPSSVKRVIYLDGDTIVNQELLSLWQMSMKNYALAAVVEAAHQRIKISRNIPQSGNYYNAGVLMINLPMYQKQHLKNMMLEHLRSVQADYLYVDQDLINICCHQTIMRLPIKYNMTHPFLLWNRKQLQHIYHYPENFYSAQELLEAQQQPAIIHFAGEFLGRPWEKNNIHPFAYLFDDYCQQSPWKNYQQKVKKLAPIIRVQRFLYQHLPHSIFVKINSWATSWRSEERRVGKECRS
;
A
#
# COMPACT_ATOMS: atom_id res chain seq x y z
N THR A 1 15.78 -10.94 -9.07
CA THR A 1 15.70 -9.49 -9.34
C THR A 1 14.25 -9.09 -9.45
N ARG A 2 13.68 -8.60 -8.36
CA ARG A 2 12.32 -8.04 -8.36
C ARG A 2 12.43 -6.60 -8.83
N SER A 3 12.01 -6.33 -10.06
CA SER A 3 11.75 -4.99 -10.54
C SER A 3 10.48 -4.47 -9.86
N SER A 4 10.60 -3.37 -9.11
CA SER A 4 9.46 -2.60 -8.68
C SER A 4 8.82 -1.95 -9.92
N TRP A 5 7.65 -2.42 -10.31
CA TRP A 5 6.88 -1.88 -11.41
C TRP A 5 6.05 -0.71 -10.89
N VAL A 6 6.24 0.47 -11.43
CA VAL A 6 5.27 1.55 -11.31
C VAL A 6 4.24 1.35 -12.41
N THR A 7 3.05 0.96 -12.03
CA THR A 7 1.93 0.81 -12.97
C THR A 7 1.22 2.14 -13.14
N GLY A 8 0.93 2.45 -14.38
CA GLY A 8 0.49 3.66 -14.98
C GLY A 8 -0.43 4.59 -14.18
N VAL A 9 -0.06 5.87 -14.23
CA VAL A 9 -0.99 6.95 -13.97
C VAL A 9 -1.73 7.25 -15.26
N GLN A 10 -3.03 6.98 -15.28
CA GLN A 10 -3.89 7.49 -16.33
C GLN A 10 -4.07 8.99 -16.06
N THR A 11 -3.55 9.81 -16.93
CA THR A 11 -3.89 11.23 -16.98
C THR A 11 -5.32 11.36 -17.53
N CYS A 12 -6.31 11.14 -16.67
CA CYS A 12 -7.61 11.76 -16.90
C CYS A 12 -7.38 13.26 -16.81
N ALA A 13 -7.40 13.90 -17.97
CA ALA A 13 -7.35 15.31 -18.25
C ALA A 13 -7.46 16.21 -17.00
N LEU A 14 -6.31 16.59 -16.43
CA LEU A 14 -6.22 17.82 -15.68
C LEU A 14 -5.81 18.90 -16.68
N PRO A 15 -6.68 19.81 -17.10
CA PRO A 15 -6.38 20.75 -18.16
C PRO A 15 -5.37 21.83 -17.77
N ILE A 16 -4.85 21.85 -16.54
CA ILE A 16 -4.09 23.01 -16.03
C ILE A 16 -2.84 22.66 -15.20
N CYS A 17 -2.59 21.39 -14.83
CA CYS A 17 -1.46 21.05 -13.97
C CYS A 17 -0.48 20.09 -14.66
N SER A 18 0.79 20.49 -14.77
CA SER A 18 1.86 19.56 -15.10
C SER A 18 2.02 18.54 -13.95
N VAL A 19 1.92 17.26 -14.26
CA VAL A 19 2.19 16.18 -13.29
C VAL A 19 3.68 15.90 -13.27
N CYS A 20 4.26 15.85 -12.09
CA CYS A 20 5.65 15.48 -11.87
C CYS A 20 5.74 14.16 -11.12
N PHE A 21 6.36 13.16 -11.74
CA PHE A 21 6.59 11.84 -11.17
C PHE A 21 7.99 11.76 -10.57
N TRP A 22 8.07 11.23 -9.35
CA TRP A 22 9.32 10.95 -8.66
C TRP A 22 9.37 9.45 -8.35
N ILE A 23 10.22 8.70 -9.05
CA ILE A 23 10.38 7.26 -8.84
C ILE A 23 11.51 7.01 -7.86
N LEU A 24 11.23 6.39 -6.72
CA LEU A 24 12.23 5.91 -5.77
C LEU A 24 12.98 4.73 -6.41
N ASP A 25 14.19 4.99 -6.89
CA ASP A 25 14.96 4.07 -7.71
C ASP A 25 15.91 3.20 -6.86
N ALA A 26 15.51 1.97 -6.62
CA ALA A 26 16.30 0.96 -5.93
C ALA A 26 17.11 0.07 -6.90
N GLY A 27 17.47 0.57 -8.08
CA GLY A 27 18.26 -0.16 -9.09
C GLY A 27 17.48 -0.49 -10.35
N ILE A 28 16.67 0.43 -10.85
CA ILE A 28 15.99 0.32 -12.15
C ILE A 28 17.04 0.36 -13.25
N SER A 29 17.03 -0.62 -14.16
CA SER A 29 17.98 -0.67 -15.27
C SER A 29 17.81 0.52 -16.22
N ALA A 30 18.90 0.95 -16.87
CA ALA A 30 18.88 2.02 -17.86
C ALA A 30 17.85 1.77 -18.98
N HIS A 31 17.71 0.51 -19.41
CA HIS A 31 16.72 0.10 -20.38
C HIS A 31 15.29 0.39 -19.91
N ASN A 32 14.95 0.04 -18.66
CA ASN A 32 13.63 0.33 -18.12
C ASN A 32 13.40 1.82 -17.87
N LYS A 33 14.43 2.57 -17.43
CA LYS A 33 14.34 4.04 -17.33
C LYS A 33 13.97 4.67 -18.66
N LYS A 34 14.61 4.24 -19.76
CA LYS A 34 14.27 4.71 -21.11
C LYS A 34 12.80 4.42 -21.47
N ARG A 35 12.29 3.25 -21.10
CA ARG A 35 10.88 2.89 -21.33
C ARG A 35 9.92 3.79 -20.53
N PHE A 36 10.23 4.09 -19.28
CA PHE A 36 9.43 5.04 -18.50
C PHE A 36 9.40 6.43 -19.14
N LEU A 37 10.54 6.93 -19.61
CA LEU A 37 10.63 8.18 -20.32
C LEU A 37 9.81 8.18 -21.64
N GLN A 38 9.77 7.05 -22.35
CA GLN A 38 8.93 6.88 -23.54
C GLN A 38 7.42 6.97 -23.21
N VAL A 39 7.00 6.52 -22.02
CA VAL A 39 5.61 6.68 -21.60
C VAL A 39 5.32 8.15 -21.28
N THR A 40 6.12 8.76 -20.43
CA THR A 40 5.87 10.14 -19.96
C THR A 40 6.00 11.18 -21.05
N SER A 41 6.85 10.95 -22.07
CA SER A 41 6.98 11.86 -23.22
C SER A 41 5.70 11.99 -24.07
N LYS A 42 4.76 11.07 -23.95
CA LYS A 42 3.45 11.14 -24.61
C LYS A 42 2.46 12.07 -23.90
N TYR A 43 2.79 12.50 -22.71
CA TYR A 43 1.92 13.31 -21.84
C TYR A 43 2.71 14.52 -21.36
N ALA A 44 2.02 15.59 -20.98
CA ALA A 44 2.65 16.79 -20.39
C ALA A 44 3.10 16.49 -18.94
N ALA A 45 3.97 15.50 -18.76
CA ALA A 45 4.41 15.01 -17.46
C ALA A 45 5.94 15.02 -17.36
N GLN A 46 6.44 15.41 -16.19
CA GLN A 46 7.87 15.32 -15.86
C GLN A 46 8.15 13.99 -15.10
N LEU A 47 9.32 13.41 -15.31
CA LEU A 47 9.74 12.19 -14.65
C LEU A 47 11.15 12.33 -14.10
N HIS A 48 11.30 12.07 -12.80
CA HIS A 48 12.56 12.05 -12.10
C HIS A 48 12.79 10.69 -11.44
N PHE A 49 14.04 10.22 -11.47
CA PHE A 49 14.46 9.04 -10.73
C PHE A 49 15.27 9.48 -9.51
N CYS A 50 14.80 9.10 -8.32
CA CYS A 50 15.47 9.37 -7.04
C CYS A 50 16.24 8.13 -6.60
N PRO A 51 17.57 8.05 -6.76
CA PRO A 51 18.34 6.91 -6.28
C PRO A 51 18.22 6.77 -4.78
N VAL A 52 17.89 5.57 -4.30
CA VAL A 52 17.76 5.27 -2.86
C VAL A 52 18.91 4.45 -2.29
N SER A 53 19.99 4.26 -3.03
CA SER A 53 21.16 3.46 -2.62
C SER A 53 21.73 3.90 -1.26
N ASN A 54 21.91 5.22 -1.05
CA ASN A 54 22.40 5.77 0.22
C ASN A 54 21.43 5.51 1.38
N VAL A 55 20.14 5.61 1.12
CA VAL A 55 19.09 5.29 2.09
C VAL A 55 19.14 3.81 2.49
N LEU A 56 19.32 2.93 1.50
CA LEU A 56 19.42 1.49 1.76
C LEU A 56 20.67 1.14 2.57
N GLN A 57 21.79 1.83 2.34
CA GLN A 57 23.02 1.68 3.13
C GLN A 57 22.80 2.15 4.57
N GLN A 58 22.16 3.30 4.78
CA GLN A 58 21.83 3.79 6.13
C GLN A 58 20.95 2.80 6.89
N LEU A 59 19.89 2.28 6.25
CA LEU A 59 19.01 1.27 6.85
C LEU A 59 19.73 -0.02 7.20
N ALA A 60 20.63 -0.48 6.33
CA ALA A 60 21.46 -1.65 6.59
C ALA A 60 22.42 -1.42 7.77
N ALA A 61 23.03 -0.24 7.89
CA ALA A 61 23.88 0.15 9.00
C ALA A 61 23.15 0.23 10.35
N LEU A 62 21.83 0.50 10.32
CA LEU A 62 20.95 0.44 11.50
C LEU A 62 20.56 -0.99 11.91
N GLY A 63 21.04 -2.01 11.21
CA GLY A 63 20.69 -3.40 11.48
C GLY A 63 19.27 -3.77 11.04
N VAL A 64 18.60 -2.94 10.25
CA VAL A 64 17.27 -3.24 9.72
C VAL A 64 17.37 -4.47 8.81
N ARG A 65 16.77 -5.56 9.25
CA ARG A 65 16.81 -6.83 8.53
C ARG A 65 15.77 -6.87 7.41
N LYS A 66 16.12 -7.54 6.32
CA LYS A 66 15.13 -7.92 5.31
C LYS A 66 14.16 -8.91 5.95
N TRP A 67 12.90 -8.54 6.05
CA TRP A 67 11.87 -9.44 6.55
C TRP A 67 11.29 -10.28 5.41
N LEU A 68 11.36 -11.61 5.54
CA LEU A 68 10.89 -12.58 4.54
C LEU A 68 11.45 -12.25 3.13
N ASN A 69 10.58 -11.86 2.22
CA ASN A 69 10.95 -11.52 0.84
C ASN A 69 10.89 -10.00 0.56
N ASN A 70 10.72 -9.17 1.58
CA ASN A 70 10.61 -7.72 1.41
C ASN A 70 11.98 -7.08 1.25
N SER A 71 12.08 -6.15 0.31
CA SER A 71 13.27 -5.34 0.11
C SER A 71 13.34 -4.23 1.15
N LEU A 72 14.55 -3.82 1.57
CA LEU A 72 14.73 -2.59 2.35
C LEU A 72 14.19 -1.35 1.62
N ALA A 73 13.97 -1.45 0.31
CA ALA A 73 13.41 -0.36 -0.49
C ALA A 73 12.00 0.06 -0.05
N THR A 74 11.23 -0.79 0.65
CA THR A 74 9.94 -0.39 1.23
C THR A 74 10.08 0.72 2.26
N TYR A 75 11.19 0.76 2.99
CA TYR A 75 11.49 1.82 3.95
C TYR A 75 11.95 3.13 3.30
N ALA A 76 12.24 3.18 2.00
CA ALA A 76 12.71 4.39 1.34
C ALA A 76 11.70 5.55 1.43
N ARG A 77 10.40 5.25 1.53
CA ARG A 77 9.34 6.26 1.72
C ARG A 77 9.50 7.09 3.00
N ILE A 78 10.17 6.57 4.02
CA ILE A 78 10.46 7.30 5.26
C ILE A 78 11.37 8.50 5.00
N PHE A 79 12.22 8.40 4.00
CA PHE A 79 13.17 9.44 3.60
C PHE A 79 12.64 10.38 2.52
N ILE A 80 11.34 10.36 2.25
CA ILE A 80 10.74 11.09 1.12
C ILE A 80 11.05 12.60 1.17
N ALA A 81 11.11 13.17 2.36
CA ALA A 81 11.40 14.60 2.56
C ALA A 81 12.87 14.95 2.28
N ASP A 82 13.78 13.97 2.32
CA ASP A 82 15.21 14.16 1.99
C ASP A 82 15.48 13.88 0.51
N LEU A 83 14.65 13.03 -0.10
CA LEU A 83 14.82 12.57 -1.49
C LEU A 83 14.24 13.57 -2.49
N LEU A 84 13.32 14.43 -2.06
CA LEU A 84 12.65 15.39 -2.93
C LEU A 84 13.19 16.81 -2.73
N PRO A 85 13.17 17.65 -3.77
CA PRO A 85 13.56 19.06 -3.63
C PRO A 85 12.72 19.79 -2.57
N SER A 86 13.32 20.73 -1.85
CA SER A 86 12.65 21.53 -0.82
C SER A 86 11.50 22.40 -1.34
N SER A 87 11.46 22.63 -2.64
CA SER A 87 10.35 23.30 -3.33
C SER A 87 9.06 22.47 -3.35
N VAL A 88 9.16 21.14 -3.29
CA VAL A 88 8.01 20.24 -3.24
C VAL A 88 7.40 20.30 -1.83
N LYS A 89 6.13 20.68 -1.73
CA LYS A 89 5.43 20.84 -0.45
C LYS A 89 4.46 19.70 -0.15
N ARG A 90 3.96 19.04 -1.18
CA ARG A 90 2.99 17.95 -1.07
C ARG A 90 3.26 16.89 -2.11
N VAL A 91 3.03 15.63 -1.76
CA VAL A 91 3.09 14.50 -2.70
C VAL A 91 1.97 13.51 -2.41
N ILE A 92 1.56 12.77 -3.44
CA ILE A 92 0.82 11.52 -3.30
C ILE A 92 1.83 10.40 -3.56
N TYR A 93 2.13 9.63 -2.52
CA TYR A 93 2.95 8.44 -2.63
C TYR A 93 2.05 7.26 -3.03
N LEU A 94 2.52 6.45 -3.98
CA LEU A 94 1.83 5.27 -4.46
C LEU A 94 2.79 4.08 -4.47
N ASP A 95 2.34 2.94 -3.93
CA ASP A 95 3.05 1.67 -4.10
C ASP A 95 3.01 1.23 -5.56
N GLY A 96 4.05 0.52 -6.00
CA GLY A 96 4.19 0.06 -7.39
C GLY A 96 3.15 -0.99 -7.82
N ASP A 97 2.28 -1.42 -6.93
CA ASP A 97 1.17 -2.33 -7.19
C ASP A 97 -0.19 -1.63 -7.07
N THR A 98 -0.25 -0.36 -7.43
CA THR A 98 -1.48 0.42 -7.51
C THR A 98 -1.80 0.82 -8.96
N ILE A 99 -3.09 0.99 -9.24
CA ILE A 99 -3.60 1.60 -10.49
C ILE A 99 -4.50 2.76 -10.11
N VAL A 100 -4.22 3.92 -10.69
CA VAL A 100 -5.11 5.10 -10.61
C VAL A 100 -6.20 4.92 -11.66
N ASN A 101 -7.45 4.80 -11.21
CA ASN A 101 -8.62 4.51 -12.03
C ASN A 101 -9.52 5.74 -12.24
N GLN A 102 -9.34 6.78 -11.44
CA GLN A 102 -10.07 8.05 -11.56
C GLN A 102 -9.13 9.23 -11.33
N GLU A 103 -9.59 10.43 -11.64
CA GLU A 103 -8.85 11.67 -11.36
C GLU A 103 -8.56 11.85 -9.85
N LEU A 104 -7.40 12.39 -9.53
CA LEU A 104 -6.95 12.61 -8.16
C LEU A 104 -7.06 14.07 -7.71
N LEU A 105 -7.71 14.95 -8.47
CA LEU A 105 -7.81 16.36 -8.14
C LEU A 105 -8.46 16.58 -6.78
N SER A 106 -9.57 15.89 -6.50
CA SER A 106 -10.26 15.99 -5.21
C SER A 106 -9.38 15.52 -4.05
N LEU A 107 -8.56 14.47 -4.25
CA LEU A 107 -7.56 14.04 -3.26
C LEU A 107 -6.49 15.13 -3.08
N TRP A 108 -5.94 15.65 -4.18
CA TRP A 108 -4.89 16.67 -4.15
C TRP A 108 -5.32 17.94 -3.45
N GLN A 109 -6.56 18.39 -3.65
CA GLN A 109 -7.13 19.60 -3.04
C GLN A 109 -7.56 19.43 -1.59
N MET A 110 -7.59 18.20 -1.07
CA MET A 110 -8.00 17.94 0.29
C MET A 110 -7.11 18.66 1.30
N SER A 111 -7.72 19.37 2.22
CA SER A 111 -6.99 20.09 3.26
C SER A 111 -6.43 19.11 4.30
N MET A 112 -5.13 19.07 4.45
CA MET A 112 -4.46 18.27 5.48
C MET A 112 -4.33 19.00 6.83
N LYS A 113 -4.63 20.29 6.89
CA LYS A 113 -4.48 21.12 8.10
C LYS A 113 -3.11 20.88 8.76
N ASN A 114 -3.11 20.37 10.00
CA ASN A 114 -1.91 20.08 10.77
C ASN A 114 -1.42 18.62 10.63
N TYR A 115 -2.03 17.83 9.76
CA TYR A 115 -1.62 16.44 9.54
C TYR A 115 -0.42 16.38 8.60
N ALA A 116 0.55 15.56 8.97
CA ALA A 116 1.73 15.29 8.13
C ALA A 116 1.44 14.25 7.06
N LEU A 117 0.58 13.29 7.37
CA LEU A 117 0.22 12.17 6.52
C LEU A 117 -1.31 12.09 6.39
N ALA A 118 -1.78 11.55 5.26
CA ALA A 118 -3.16 11.10 5.14
C ALA A 118 -3.17 9.74 4.44
N ALA A 119 -4.00 8.82 4.92
CA ALA A 119 -4.05 7.44 4.46
C ALA A 119 -5.44 6.82 4.68
N VAL A 120 -5.71 5.73 3.97
CA VAL A 120 -6.90 4.91 4.17
C VAL A 120 -6.68 3.95 5.34
N VAL A 121 -7.70 3.79 6.19
CA VAL A 121 -7.64 2.81 7.29
C VAL A 121 -7.60 1.40 6.71
N GLU A 122 -6.63 0.60 7.15
CA GLU A 122 -6.41 -0.78 6.68
C GLU A 122 -7.47 -1.73 7.21
N ALA A 123 -7.86 -2.68 6.37
CA ALA A 123 -8.63 -3.85 6.78
C ALA A 123 -7.75 -4.84 7.57
N ALA A 124 -7.33 -4.44 8.76
CA ALA A 124 -6.47 -5.23 9.64
C ALA A 124 -7.22 -5.71 10.90
N HIS A 125 -7.00 -6.96 11.30
CA HIS A 125 -7.62 -7.49 12.52
C HIS A 125 -7.22 -6.67 13.76
N GLN A 126 -8.16 -6.43 14.68
CA GLN A 126 -7.95 -5.61 15.87
C GLN A 126 -6.71 -6.03 16.70
N ARG A 127 -6.38 -7.31 16.75
CA ARG A 127 -5.17 -7.83 17.42
C ARG A 127 -3.87 -7.26 16.87
N ILE A 128 -3.83 -6.86 15.58
CA ILE A 128 -2.65 -6.20 14.99
C ILE A 128 -2.44 -4.85 15.67
N LYS A 129 -3.49 -4.07 15.87
CA LYS A 129 -3.41 -2.79 16.59
C LYS A 129 -2.87 -2.98 18.01
N ILE A 130 -3.44 -3.95 18.74
CA ILE A 130 -3.00 -4.26 20.11
C ILE A 130 -1.52 -4.65 20.13
N SER A 131 -1.08 -5.53 19.22
CA SER A 131 0.34 -5.96 19.14
C SER A 131 1.32 -4.86 18.73
N ARG A 132 0.81 -3.70 18.31
CA ARG A 132 1.59 -2.50 17.93
C ARG A 132 1.39 -1.36 18.92
N ASN A 133 0.79 -1.61 20.08
CA ASN A 133 0.47 -0.60 21.10
C ASN A 133 -0.38 0.57 20.55
N ILE A 134 -1.16 0.32 19.49
CA ILE A 134 -2.11 1.29 18.98
C ILE A 134 -3.40 1.16 19.80
N PRO A 135 -3.93 2.26 20.37
CA PRO A 135 -5.16 2.22 21.15
C PRO A 135 -6.31 1.57 20.37
N GLN A 136 -7.21 0.88 21.07
CA GLN A 136 -8.34 0.20 20.44
C GLN A 136 -9.22 1.17 19.62
N SER A 137 -9.37 2.40 20.10
CA SER A 137 -10.04 3.50 19.39
C SER A 137 -9.22 4.10 18.24
N GLY A 138 -7.90 3.83 18.19
CA GLY A 138 -7.01 4.31 17.14
C GLY A 138 -7.20 3.56 15.83
N ASN A 139 -6.83 4.22 14.74
CA ASN A 139 -6.83 3.60 13.41
C ASN A 139 -5.46 2.98 13.10
N TYR A 140 -5.47 1.90 12.32
CA TYR A 140 -4.30 1.36 11.66
C TYR A 140 -4.44 1.63 10.16
N TYR A 141 -3.48 2.28 9.54
CA TYR A 141 -3.55 2.79 8.19
C TYR A 141 -2.74 1.96 7.20
N ASN A 142 -3.22 1.84 5.97
CA ASN A 142 -2.45 1.26 4.89
C ASN A 142 -1.44 2.27 4.34
N ALA A 143 -0.18 1.87 4.20
CA ALA A 143 0.90 2.73 3.75
C ALA A 143 1.11 2.75 2.22
N GLY A 144 0.34 2.00 1.45
CA GLY A 144 0.52 1.90 -0.01
C GLY A 144 0.03 3.11 -0.80
N VAL A 145 -0.85 3.92 -0.20
CA VAL A 145 -1.25 5.24 -0.72
C VAL A 145 -1.19 6.24 0.42
N LEU A 146 -0.31 7.23 0.30
CA LEU A 146 -0.14 8.28 1.30
C LEU A 146 -0.18 9.66 0.62
N MET A 147 -1.01 10.56 1.13
CA MET A 147 -0.81 11.98 0.84
C MET A 147 0.09 12.56 1.95
N ILE A 148 1.17 13.23 1.56
CA ILE A 148 2.23 13.69 2.47
C ILE A 148 2.37 15.20 2.38
N ASN A 149 2.21 15.87 3.53
CA ASN A 149 2.53 17.28 3.72
C ASN A 149 4.00 17.36 4.19
N LEU A 150 4.93 17.61 3.25
CA LEU A 150 6.36 17.55 3.53
C LEU A 150 6.82 18.58 4.59
N PRO A 151 6.37 19.84 4.60
CA PRO A 151 6.68 20.78 5.69
C PRO A 151 6.24 20.27 7.06
N MET A 152 5.04 19.70 7.19
CA MET A 152 4.56 19.14 8.46
C MET A 152 5.29 17.87 8.85
N TYR A 153 5.64 17.00 7.88
CA TYR A 153 6.44 15.81 8.06
C TYR A 153 7.81 16.14 8.68
N GLN A 154 8.46 17.17 8.15
CA GLN A 154 9.75 17.67 8.67
C GLN A 154 9.58 18.35 10.04
N LYS A 155 8.59 19.25 10.20
CA LYS A 155 8.31 19.96 11.45
C LYS A 155 8.03 19.01 12.61
N GLN A 156 7.35 17.90 12.35
CA GLN A 156 7.03 16.87 13.35
C GLN A 156 8.15 15.83 13.50
N HIS A 157 9.27 15.96 12.81
CA HIS A 157 10.43 15.06 12.87
C HIS A 157 10.10 13.59 12.64
N LEU A 158 9.08 13.27 11.81
CA LEU A 158 8.56 11.91 11.67
C LEU A 158 9.62 10.90 11.20
N LYS A 159 10.50 11.29 10.28
CA LYS A 159 11.64 10.44 9.88
C LYS A 159 12.50 10.06 11.10
N ASN A 160 12.88 11.04 11.92
CA ASN A 160 13.76 10.80 13.05
C ASN A 160 13.10 9.90 14.10
N MET A 161 11.81 10.12 14.38
CA MET A 161 11.03 9.25 15.27
C MET A 161 11.02 7.80 14.79
N MET A 162 10.79 7.57 13.51
CA MET A 162 10.79 6.23 12.92
C MET A 162 12.19 5.59 12.95
N LEU A 163 13.26 6.35 12.66
CA LEU A 163 14.63 5.83 12.72
C LEU A 163 15.09 5.52 14.15
N GLU A 164 14.69 6.33 15.10
CA GLU A 164 14.96 6.09 16.52
C GLU A 164 14.24 4.83 17.00
N HIS A 165 12.98 4.67 16.62
CA HIS A 165 12.23 3.47 16.92
C HIS A 165 12.88 2.21 16.32
N LEU A 166 13.35 2.27 15.07
CA LEU A 166 14.08 1.16 14.44
C LEU A 166 15.39 0.81 15.18
N ARG A 167 16.06 1.78 15.79
CA ARG A 167 17.27 1.55 16.60
C ARG A 167 16.95 0.91 17.94
N SER A 168 15.85 1.32 18.56
CA SER A 168 15.49 0.90 19.94
C SER A 168 14.85 -0.47 20.02
N VAL A 169 14.25 -0.96 18.92
CA VAL A 169 13.45 -2.17 18.92
C VAL A 169 13.96 -3.14 17.85
N GLN A 170 14.45 -4.31 18.29
CA GLN A 170 14.68 -5.45 17.40
C GLN A 170 13.34 -6.16 17.08
N ALA A 171 12.34 -5.43 16.62
CA ALA A 171 11.02 -5.97 16.43
C ALA A 171 10.85 -6.57 15.04
N ASP A 172 10.24 -7.76 15.03
CA ASP A 172 9.72 -8.38 13.82
C ASP A 172 8.40 -7.71 13.42
N TYR A 173 8.44 -6.78 12.49
CA TYR A 173 7.23 -6.16 11.95
C TYR A 173 6.57 -7.06 10.91
N LEU A 174 5.27 -7.26 11.06
CA LEU A 174 4.50 -8.06 10.11
C LEU A 174 4.38 -7.36 8.75
N TYR A 175 4.12 -6.05 8.78
CA TYR A 175 3.93 -5.20 7.60
C TYR A 175 5.05 -4.16 7.44
N VAL A 176 6.25 -4.50 7.92
CA VAL A 176 7.51 -3.76 7.67
C VAL A 176 7.37 -2.26 7.97
N ASP A 177 7.46 -1.42 6.96
CA ASP A 177 7.35 0.04 7.04
C ASP A 177 5.93 0.53 7.38
N GLN A 178 4.89 -0.20 7.01
CA GLN A 178 3.50 0.13 7.39
C GLN A 178 3.30 0.05 8.91
N ASP A 179 3.81 -1.00 9.56
CA ASP A 179 3.78 -1.11 11.02
C ASP A 179 4.51 0.07 11.66
N LEU A 180 5.69 0.40 11.15
CA LEU A 180 6.51 1.48 11.67
C LEU A 180 5.82 2.85 11.57
N ILE A 181 5.23 3.16 10.42
CA ILE A 181 4.45 4.38 10.22
C ILE A 181 3.28 4.45 11.21
N ASN A 182 2.56 3.35 11.40
CA ASN A 182 1.43 3.31 12.31
C ASN A 182 1.85 3.44 13.77
N ILE A 183 2.91 2.78 14.21
CA ILE A 183 3.43 2.88 15.57
C ILE A 183 3.86 4.30 15.89
N CYS A 184 4.62 4.92 15.00
CA CYS A 184 5.22 6.23 15.26
C CYS A 184 4.28 7.41 14.94
N CYS A 185 3.35 7.24 13.97
CA CYS A 185 2.68 8.37 13.35
C CYS A 185 1.14 8.31 13.41
N HIS A 186 0.51 7.28 13.99
CA HIS A 186 -0.95 7.10 13.92
C HIS A 186 -1.78 8.33 14.33
N GLN A 187 -1.27 9.16 15.26
CA GLN A 187 -1.94 10.39 15.70
C GLN A 187 -1.81 11.55 14.70
N THR A 188 -0.87 11.46 13.77
CA THR A 188 -0.56 12.51 12.76
C THR A 188 -1.08 12.14 11.37
N ILE A 189 -1.83 11.05 11.27
CA ILE A 189 -2.40 10.56 10.01
C ILE A 189 -3.87 10.95 9.93
N MET A 190 -4.22 11.73 8.91
CA MET A 190 -5.60 12.04 8.56
C MET A 190 -6.22 10.85 7.82
N ARG A 191 -7.45 10.50 8.17
CA ARG A 191 -8.19 9.44 7.47
C ARG A 191 -8.63 9.91 6.08
N LEU A 192 -8.31 9.13 5.06
CA LEU A 192 -8.81 9.29 3.69
C LEU A 192 -10.07 8.46 3.44
N PRO A 193 -10.94 8.86 2.49
CA PRO A 193 -11.99 8.01 1.94
C PRO A 193 -11.45 6.72 1.34
N ILE A 194 -12.16 5.60 1.52
CA ILE A 194 -11.75 4.26 1.09
C ILE A 194 -11.37 4.20 -0.39
N LYS A 195 -12.09 4.91 -1.26
CA LYS A 195 -11.90 4.89 -2.71
C LYS A 195 -10.47 5.21 -3.16
N TYR A 196 -9.68 5.86 -2.31
CA TYR A 196 -8.28 6.22 -2.61
C TYR A 196 -7.26 5.13 -2.26
N ASN A 197 -7.70 3.98 -1.72
CA ASN A 197 -6.81 2.83 -1.54
C ASN A 197 -7.64 1.55 -1.39
N MET A 198 -8.22 1.10 -2.52
CA MET A 198 -9.11 -0.06 -2.58
C MET A 198 -8.28 -1.34 -2.59
N THR A 199 -8.04 -1.91 -1.42
CA THR A 199 -7.44 -3.24 -1.25
C THR A 199 -8.49 -4.34 -1.35
N HIS A 200 -8.05 -5.61 -1.52
CA HIS A 200 -8.97 -6.73 -1.72
C HIS A 200 -10.06 -6.90 -0.65
N PRO A 201 -9.85 -6.64 0.66
CA PRO A 201 -10.94 -6.75 1.62
C PRO A 201 -12.09 -5.78 1.33
N PHE A 202 -11.76 -4.55 0.94
CA PHE A 202 -12.77 -3.55 0.60
C PHE A 202 -13.49 -3.86 -0.71
N LEU A 203 -12.84 -4.57 -1.63
CA LEU A 203 -13.48 -4.99 -2.88
C LEU A 203 -14.45 -6.14 -2.70
N LEU A 204 -14.19 -7.06 -1.76
CA LEU A 204 -14.89 -8.33 -1.63
C LEU A 204 -16.01 -8.33 -0.59
N TRP A 205 -15.87 -7.52 0.46
CA TRP A 205 -16.71 -7.62 1.65
C TRP A 205 -17.57 -6.37 1.86
N ASN A 206 -18.82 -6.58 2.25
CA ASN A 206 -19.65 -5.48 2.77
C ASN A 206 -19.24 -5.12 4.21
N ARG A 207 -19.79 -4.00 4.73
CA ARG A 207 -19.42 -3.49 6.06
C ARG A 207 -19.64 -4.51 7.19
N LYS A 208 -20.76 -5.24 7.19
CA LYS A 208 -21.04 -6.27 8.21
C LYS A 208 -20.02 -7.41 8.17
N GLN A 209 -19.64 -7.83 6.97
CA GLN A 209 -18.63 -8.87 6.77
C GLN A 209 -17.23 -8.41 7.21
N LEU A 210 -16.83 -7.17 6.88
CA LEU A 210 -15.58 -6.59 7.36
C LEU A 210 -15.54 -6.51 8.89
N GLN A 211 -16.64 -6.09 9.52
CA GLN A 211 -16.73 -6.07 10.98
C GLN A 211 -16.61 -7.48 11.57
N HIS A 212 -17.25 -8.46 10.97
CA HIS A 212 -17.18 -9.85 11.43
C HIS A 212 -15.79 -10.47 11.25
N ILE A 213 -15.14 -10.26 10.08
CA ILE A 213 -13.83 -10.87 9.76
C ILE A 213 -12.69 -10.22 10.55
N TYR A 214 -12.71 -8.89 10.69
CA TYR A 214 -11.58 -8.11 11.23
C TYR A 214 -11.85 -7.54 12.62
N HIS A 215 -13.05 -7.75 13.17
CA HIS A 215 -13.50 -7.23 14.46
C HIS A 215 -13.37 -5.71 14.57
N TYR A 216 -13.83 -4.99 13.55
CA TYR A 216 -13.78 -3.54 13.54
C TYR A 216 -14.76 -2.90 14.52
N PRO A 217 -14.37 -1.75 15.10
CA PRO A 217 -15.28 -0.94 15.89
C PRO A 217 -16.37 -0.31 15.01
N GLU A 218 -17.47 0.14 15.61
CA GLU A 218 -18.61 0.72 14.89
C GLU A 218 -18.27 2.01 14.12
N ASN A 219 -17.24 2.74 14.55
CA ASN A 219 -16.78 3.98 13.91
C ASN A 219 -15.89 3.78 12.67
N PHE A 220 -15.80 2.56 12.15
CA PHE A 220 -15.18 2.28 10.87
C PHE A 220 -15.95 2.98 9.72
N TYR A 221 -15.53 2.86 8.49
CA TYR A 221 -16.20 3.40 7.32
C TYR A 221 -17.69 3.00 7.27
N SER A 222 -18.56 3.91 6.82
CA SER A 222 -19.98 3.63 6.67
C SER A 222 -20.25 2.60 5.56
N ALA A 223 -21.42 1.96 5.58
CA ALA A 223 -21.83 1.04 4.52
C ALA A 223 -21.98 1.77 3.18
N GLN A 224 -22.47 3.01 3.21
CA GLN A 224 -22.66 3.84 2.02
C GLN A 224 -21.31 4.23 1.40
N GLU A 225 -20.34 4.69 2.21
CA GLU A 225 -19.00 5.04 1.75
C GLU A 225 -18.28 3.84 1.11
N LEU A 226 -18.43 2.65 1.71
CA LEU A 226 -17.86 1.42 1.16
C LEU A 226 -18.51 1.03 -0.17
N LEU A 227 -19.83 1.11 -0.27
CA LEU A 227 -20.56 0.80 -1.49
C LEU A 227 -20.16 1.73 -2.65
N GLU A 228 -20.11 3.04 -2.39
CA GLU A 228 -19.67 4.04 -3.37
C GLU A 228 -18.23 3.77 -3.83
N ALA A 229 -17.33 3.45 -2.88
CA ALA A 229 -15.96 3.12 -3.20
C ALA A 229 -15.82 1.83 -4.01
N GLN A 230 -16.66 0.81 -3.79
CA GLN A 230 -16.71 -0.41 -4.56
C GLN A 230 -17.19 -0.17 -6.00
N GLN A 231 -18.17 0.72 -6.18
CA GLN A 231 -18.69 1.08 -7.51
C GLN A 231 -17.71 1.96 -8.29
N GLN A 232 -17.02 2.86 -7.61
CA GLN A 232 -16.15 3.86 -8.22
C GLN A 232 -14.80 3.98 -7.50
N PRO A 233 -13.96 2.93 -7.51
CA PRO A 233 -12.64 2.98 -6.90
C PRO A 233 -11.74 3.98 -7.63
N ALA A 234 -11.14 4.92 -6.90
CA ALA A 234 -10.23 5.90 -7.50
C ALA A 234 -8.80 5.35 -7.62
N ILE A 235 -8.32 4.66 -6.60
CA ILE A 235 -7.02 3.97 -6.62
C ILE A 235 -7.25 2.52 -6.20
N ILE A 236 -6.90 1.59 -7.08
CA ILE A 236 -6.95 0.15 -6.83
C ILE A 236 -5.56 -0.30 -6.40
N HIS A 237 -5.47 -0.95 -5.25
CA HIS A 237 -4.23 -1.46 -4.70
C HIS A 237 -4.24 -2.98 -4.68
N PHE A 238 -3.41 -3.59 -5.50
CA PHE A 238 -3.30 -5.04 -5.64
C PHE A 238 -2.51 -5.68 -4.49
N ALA A 239 -2.75 -5.18 -3.27
CA ALA A 239 -2.10 -5.68 -2.07
C ALA A 239 -2.56 -7.10 -1.71
N GLY A 240 -1.66 -7.86 -1.10
CA GLY A 240 -1.95 -9.22 -0.62
C GLY A 240 -1.81 -10.31 -1.68
N GLU A 241 -1.94 -11.56 -1.24
CA GLU A 241 -1.76 -12.74 -2.10
C GLU A 241 -3.07 -13.44 -2.46
N PHE A 242 -4.16 -13.11 -1.77
CA PHE A 242 -5.43 -13.84 -1.90
C PHE A 242 -6.02 -13.71 -3.31
N LEU A 243 -6.18 -12.49 -3.84
CA LEU A 243 -6.65 -12.30 -5.22
C LEU A 243 -5.52 -12.45 -6.25
N GLY A 244 -4.28 -12.29 -5.82
CA GLY A 244 -3.09 -12.27 -6.68
C GLY A 244 -2.81 -10.89 -7.26
N ARG A 245 -1.65 -10.77 -7.90
CA ARG A 245 -1.23 -9.56 -8.58
C ARG A 245 -1.70 -9.59 -10.04
N PRO A 246 -2.02 -8.46 -10.66
CA PRO A 246 -2.54 -8.46 -12.04
C PRO A 246 -1.53 -9.00 -13.07
N TRP A 247 -0.23 -8.94 -12.78
CA TRP A 247 0.82 -9.52 -13.62
C TRP A 247 1.07 -11.01 -13.40
N GLU A 248 0.30 -11.68 -12.54
CA GLU A 248 0.34 -13.12 -12.32
C GLU A 248 -0.74 -13.80 -13.18
N LYS A 249 -0.36 -14.79 -14.00
CA LYS A 249 -1.29 -15.49 -14.90
C LYS A 249 -2.47 -16.14 -14.15
N ASN A 250 -2.23 -16.57 -12.91
CA ASN A 250 -3.23 -17.22 -12.06
C ASN A 250 -3.84 -16.28 -11.01
N ASN A 251 -3.90 -14.98 -11.28
CA ASN A 251 -4.65 -14.06 -10.46
C ASN A 251 -6.15 -14.24 -10.65
N ILE A 252 -6.95 -13.85 -9.65
CA ILE A 252 -8.42 -13.82 -9.68
C ILE A 252 -8.94 -12.43 -9.29
N HIS A 253 -8.13 -11.40 -9.50
CA HIS A 253 -8.46 -10.03 -9.10
C HIS A 253 -9.45 -9.41 -10.10
N PRO A 254 -10.60 -8.87 -9.66
CA PRO A 254 -11.66 -8.37 -10.55
C PRO A 254 -11.21 -7.21 -11.45
N PHE A 255 -10.20 -6.46 -11.04
CA PHE A 255 -9.63 -5.34 -11.80
C PHE A 255 -8.31 -5.67 -12.51
N ALA A 256 -7.95 -6.95 -12.65
CA ALA A 256 -6.70 -7.33 -13.33
C ALA A 256 -6.66 -6.86 -14.79
N TYR A 257 -7.81 -6.78 -15.46
CA TYR A 257 -7.94 -6.29 -16.83
C TYR A 257 -7.35 -4.88 -17.03
N LEU A 258 -7.44 -4.00 -16.03
CA LEU A 258 -6.86 -2.66 -16.12
C LEU A 258 -5.33 -2.71 -16.31
N PHE A 259 -4.66 -3.66 -15.66
CA PHE A 259 -3.23 -3.84 -15.86
C PHE A 259 -2.92 -4.28 -17.30
N ASP A 260 -3.70 -5.19 -17.84
CA ASP A 260 -3.52 -5.66 -19.21
C ASP A 260 -3.75 -4.52 -20.22
N ASP A 261 -4.78 -3.69 -20.02
CA ASP A 261 -5.08 -2.53 -20.85
C ASP A 261 -3.92 -1.51 -20.84
N TYR A 262 -3.38 -1.18 -19.65
CA TYR A 262 -2.22 -0.30 -19.56
C TYR A 262 -0.95 -0.92 -20.14
N CYS A 263 -0.77 -2.22 -19.93
CA CYS A 263 0.38 -2.94 -20.47
C CYS A 263 0.41 -2.89 -21.98
N GLN A 264 -0.75 -3.08 -22.65
CA GLN A 264 -0.88 -2.98 -24.10
C GLN A 264 -0.56 -1.60 -24.66
N GLN A 265 -0.84 -0.53 -23.91
CA GLN A 265 -0.57 0.86 -24.30
C GLN A 265 0.87 1.31 -23.97
N SER A 266 1.65 0.46 -23.33
CA SER A 266 2.99 0.76 -22.80
C SER A 266 4.10 0.07 -23.60
N PRO A 267 5.38 0.44 -23.41
CA PRO A 267 6.52 -0.30 -23.94
C PRO A 267 6.66 -1.73 -23.41
N TRP A 268 5.82 -2.14 -22.45
CA TRP A 268 5.76 -3.51 -21.91
C TRP A 268 4.62 -4.34 -22.48
N LYS A 269 4.02 -3.96 -23.62
CA LYS A 269 2.91 -4.69 -24.28
C LYS A 269 3.18 -6.18 -24.53
N ASN A 270 4.44 -6.58 -24.65
CA ASN A 270 4.84 -7.98 -24.83
C ASN A 270 5.17 -8.69 -23.49
N TYR A 271 4.81 -8.09 -22.36
CA TYR A 271 5.01 -8.74 -21.06
C TYR A 271 4.20 -10.03 -20.98
N GLN A 272 4.89 -11.12 -20.64
CA GLN A 272 4.24 -12.42 -20.45
C GLN A 272 4.02 -12.64 -18.95
N GLN A 273 2.76 -12.78 -18.59
CA GLN A 273 2.38 -13.14 -17.22
C GLN A 273 2.90 -14.54 -16.87
N LYS A 274 3.43 -14.68 -15.65
CA LYS A 274 3.92 -15.96 -15.13
C LYS A 274 3.00 -16.50 -14.06
N VAL A 275 2.85 -17.83 -14.05
CA VAL A 275 2.13 -18.49 -12.96
C VAL A 275 2.91 -18.35 -11.66
N LYS A 276 2.27 -17.81 -10.63
CA LYS A 276 2.85 -17.73 -9.30
C LYS A 276 2.58 -19.05 -8.55
N LYS A 277 3.61 -19.61 -7.94
CA LYS A 277 3.45 -20.73 -6.99
C LYS A 277 2.84 -20.19 -5.70
N LEU A 278 1.58 -20.53 -5.47
CA LEU A 278 0.84 -20.11 -4.28
C LEU A 278 1.15 -21.04 -3.10
N ALA A 279 1.18 -20.47 -1.90
CA ALA A 279 1.22 -21.25 -0.66
C ALA A 279 -0.03 -22.15 -0.58
N PRO A 280 0.08 -23.38 0.00
CA PRO A 280 -1.04 -24.32 0.07
C PRO A 280 -2.30 -23.71 0.66
N ILE A 281 -2.16 -22.94 1.73
CA ILE A 281 -3.28 -22.26 2.39
C ILE A 281 -4.00 -21.25 1.48
N ILE A 282 -3.28 -20.52 0.63
CA ILE A 282 -3.88 -19.59 -0.32
C ILE A 282 -4.63 -20.35 -1.42
N ARG A 283 -4.10 -21.50 -1.87
CA ARG A 283 -4.79 -22.36 -2.85
C ARG A 283 -6.12 -22.86 -2.30
N VAL A 284 -6.11 -23.37 -1.07
CA VAL A 284 -7.34 -23.83 -0.38
C VAL A 284 -8.31 -22.68 -0.21
N GLN A 285 -7.85 -21.52 0.24
CA GLN A 285 -8.69 -20.34 0.44
C GLN A 285 -9.35 -19.86 -0.88
N ARG A 286 -8.60 -19.83 -2.00
CA ARG A 286 -9.14 -19.50 -3.34
C ARG A 286 -10.14 -20.54 -3.81
N PHE A 287 -9.84 -21.82 -3.64
CA PHE A 287 -10.76 -22.90 -3.99
C PHE A 287 -12.09 -22.76 -3.23
N LEU A 288 -12.05 -22.56 -1.92
CA LEU A 288 -13.25 -22.34 -1.11
C LEU A 288 -14.03 -21.10 -1.54
N TYR A 289 -13.32 -20.01 -1.86
CA TYR A 289 -13.94 -18.76 -2.35
C TYR A 289 -14.69 -18.95 -3.66
N GLN A 290 -14.15 -19.76 -4.57
CA GLN A 290 -14.73 -19.99 -5.91
C GLN A 290 -15.86 -21.01 -5.92
N HIS A 291 -15.93 -21.93 -4.94
CA HIS A 291 -16.85 -23.07 -4.97
C HIS A 291 -17.89 -23.07 -3.85
N LEU A 292 -17.69 -22.29 -2.79
CA LEU A 292 -18.67 -22.22 -1.71
C LEU A 292 -19.59 -21.01 -1.85
N PRO A 293 -20.85 -21.12 -1.36
CA PRO A 293 -21.70 -19.96 -1.17
C PRO A 293 -20.97 -18.88 -0.37
N HIS A 294 -21.08 -17.63 -0.80
CA HIS A 294 -20.34 -16.50 -0.22
C HIS A 294 -20.49 -16.39 1.32
N SER A 295 -21.70 -16.63 1.84
CA SER A 295 -21.98 -16.60 3.29
C SER A 295 -21.23 -17.66 4.09
N ILE A 296 -21.03 -18.86 3.50
CA ILE A 296 -20.27 -19.94 4.11
C ILE A 296 -18.78 -19.59 4.10
N PHE A 297 -18.28 -19.13 2.95
CA PHE A 297 -16.90 -18.71 2.84
C PHE A 297 -16.52 -17.60 3.82
N VAL A 298 -17.39 -16.60 4.01
CA VAL A 298 -17.18 -15.51 5.00
C VAL A 298 -16.97 -16.07 6.41
N LYS A 299 -17.79 -17.03 6.85
CA LYS A 299 -17.67 -17.64 8.18
C LYS A 299 -16.33 -18.39 8.33
N ILE A 300 -15.96 -19.20 7.34
CA ILE A 300 -14.69 -19.94 7.34
C ILE A 300 -13.51 -18.97 7.34
N ASN A 301 -13.56 -17.93 6.51
CA ASN A 301 -12.49 -16.95 6.40
C ASN A 301 -12.33 -16.12 7.68
N SER A 302 -13.42 -15.78 8.37
CA SER A 302 -13.40 -15.10 9.66
C SER A 302 -12.70 -15.95 10.72
N TRP A 303 -13.07 -17.22 10.83
CA TRP A 303 -12.41 -18.15 11.75
C TRP A 303 -10.91 -18.30 11.45
N ALA A 304 -10.56 -18.51 10.17
CA ALA A 304 -9.16 -18.65 9.75
C ALA A 304 -8.33 -17.37 10.00
N THR A 305 -8.93 -16.20 9.84
CA THR A 305 -8.27 -14.91 10.10
C THR A 305 -8.02 -14.72 11.61
N SER A 306 -8.98 -15.09 12.45
CA SER A 306 -8.84 -15.06 13.89
C SER A 306 -7.75 -16.03 14.38
N TRP A 307 -7.76 -17.26 13.88
CA TRP A 307 -6.77 -18.28 14.23
C TRP A 307 -5.34 -17.87 13.82
N ARG A 308 -5.14 -17.38 12.60
CA ARG A 308 -3.84 -16.86 12.15
C ARG A 308 -3.33 -15.72 13.02
N SER A 309 -4.22 -14.88 13.53
CA SER A 309 -3.84 -13.79 14.43
C SER A 309 -3.43 -14.29 15.81
N GLU A 310 -3.90 -15.47 16.23
CA GLU A 310 -3.50 -16.15 17.48
C GLU A 310 -2.16 -16.84 17.37
N GLU A 311 -1.94 -17.67 16.34
CA GLU A 311 -0.64 -18.34 16.12
C GLU A 311 0.52 -17.35 16.09
N ARG A 312 0.33 -16.18 15.47
CA ARG A 312 1.34 -15.13 15.42
C ARG A 312 1.63 -14.49 16.79
N ARG A 313 0.69 -14.57 17.73
CA ARG A 313 0.87 -14.15 19.12
C ARG A 313 1.68 -15.18 19.91
N VAL A 314 1.26 -16.43 19.86
CA VAL A 314 1.89 -17.54 20.59
C VAL A 314 3.33 -17.77 20.11
N GLY A 315 3.58 -17.68 18.81
CA GLY A 315 4.94 -17.79 18.26
C GLY A 315 5.91 -16.68 18.69
N LYS A 316 5.42 -15.57 19.26
CA LYS A 316 6.25 -14.51 19.87
C LYS A 316 6.48 -14.77 21.36
N GLU A 317 5.49 -15.25 22.09
CA GLU A 317 5.59 -15.57 23.52
C GLU A 317 6.55 -16.77 23.77
N CYS A 318 6.72 -17.65 22.79
CA CYS A 318 7.69 -18.75 22.86
C CYS A 318 9.12 -18.38 22.42
N ARG A 319 9.39 -17.16 21.97
CA ARG A 319 10.72 -16.68 21.54
C ARG A 319 11.26 -15.54 22.40
N SER A 320 10.52 -15.11 23.41
CA SER A 320 10.94 -14.21 24.49
C SER A 320 11.35 -15.02 25.71
#